data_264cf836e1ff5493b8f0dbccab2f60a5
#
_entry.id   264cf836e1ff5493b8f0dbccab2f60a5
#
_cell.length_a   1.000
_cell.length_b   1.000
_cell.length_c   1.000
_cell.angle_alpha   90.00
_cell.angle_beta   90.00
_cell.angle_gamma   90.00
#
_symmetry.space_group_name_H-M   'P 1'
#
loop_
_entity.id
_entity.type
_entity.pdbx_description
1 polymer ?
#
loop_
_entity_poly.entity_id
_entity_poly.type
_entity_poly.pdbx_seq_one_letter_code
_entity_poly.pdbx_strand_id
1 'polypeptide(L)'
;MENTGYMAGLLHDMGKYTEEFQQYLEAGDPGRRGSVIHTFQGCRYMMEIFHGEGATFPEIVCAELIAFAIGAHHGLFDCVDPAQRLGFSYRCEKKDISYEAAAAALLSEIPEREIRARFKKAAAEVDGIMGRLDEAYGDDRDYAFETGLLARLILSAVIEGDRHDTGAFMSGPHLRTWPEDMGPVWEGRLAYLEGKLAQFPQETPVEKARHAISERCRAFASREPGIFRLNVPTGGGKTLSSLRYALAHGRIYHKNRLIFVSPLLSILEQNARVIHEYVGDDGLILEHHSNVVQTGLSREELDERELLVQSWEAPIIITTLVQLLDTLFAGKTTAVRRFQALCGSVIVIDEVQTVPAKMLTLFNLAVQFLSEQCAATVVLCSATQPELECAAHPLREKPEEMVPRDETLWTAFHRTELIRLPDRRLEELPEWIAEQMETTESLLVVCNKKSEAAYLLEKTKSEEYGSFHLSAGMCMQNRRDVLEALRTALARREKVLCIATQVIEAGVDISFDAVVRLTAGMDSVVQAAGRCNRGGESRVPRPVYTVNCADEKLGMLRDIRRGKDATLSLMEAFQRMPEKLGGNLFSEEAIRY
;
A
#
# COMPACT_ATOMS: atom_id res chain seq x y z
N MET A 1 13.96 1.78 -20.32
CA MET A 1 14.10 3.26 -20.12
C MET A 1 15.52 3.68 -19.71
N GLU A 2 16.52 2.89 -20.07
CA GLU A 2 17.94 3.19 -19.75
C GLU A 2 18.43 4.50 -20.37
N ASN A 3 18.18 4.66 -21.69
CA ASN A 3 18.65 5.86 -22.39
C ASN A 3 17.84 7.11 -22.01
N THR A 4 16.56 6.97 -21.69
CA THR A 4 15.72 8.07 -21.20
C THR A 4 16.22 8.57 -19.84
N GLY A 5 16.49 7.64 -18.89
CA GLY A 5 17.09 7.97 -17.60
C GLY A 5 18.48 8.59 -17.73
N TYR A 6 19.32 8.03 -18.63
CA TYR A 6 20.65 8.59 -18.92
C TYR A 6 20.58 10.04 -19.42
N MET A 7 19.70 10.33 -20.39
CA MET A 7 19.54 11.68 -20.92
C MET A 7 19.05 12.67 -19.86
N ALA A 8 18.09 12.26 -19.06
CA ALA A 8 17.57 13.09 -17.98
C ALA A 8 18.65 13.35 -16.89
N GLY A 9 19.39 12.30 -16.49
CA GLY A 9 20.51 12.42 -15.56
C GLY A 9 21.67 13.25 -16.08
N LEU A 10 22.03 13.12 -17.36
CA LEU A 10 23.10 13.92 -17.98
C LEU A 10 22.80 15.42 -17.97
N LEU A 11 21.54 15.79 -18.18
CA LEU A 11 21.16 17.18 -18.43
C LEU A 11 20.54 17.89 -17.22
N HIS A 12 20.17 17.17 -16.13
CA HIS A 12 19.45 17.79 -15.00
C HIS A 12 20.24 18.93 -14.34
N ASP A 13 21.55 18.80 -14.30
CA ASP A 13 22.47 19.74 -13.68
C ASP A 13 23.38 20.46 -14.71
N MET A 14 22.94 20.54 -15.97
CA MET A 14 23.69 21.18 -17.03
C MET A 14 24.20 22.59 -16.69
N GLY A 15 23.43 23.35 -15.90
CA GLY A 15 23.83 24.67 -15.42
C GLY A 15 25.04 24.66 -14.48
N LYS A 16 25.39 23.53 -13.88
CA LYS A 16 26.58 23.41 -13.02
C LYS A 16 27.89 23.45 -13.82
N TYR A 17 27.86 23.23 -15.11
CA TYR A 17 29.05 23.39 -15.99
C TYR A 17 29.46 24.85 -16.20
N THR A 18 28.66 25.83 -15.80
CA THR A 18 29.00 27.25 -15.95
C THR A 18 30.11 27.69 -14.99
N GLU A 19 31.01 28.56 -15.47
CA GLU A 19 32.06 29.12 -14.61
C GLU A 19 31.48 29.87 -13.39
N GLU A 20 30.36 30.57 -13.59
CA GLU A 20 29.63 31.25 -12.52
C GLU A 20 29.20 30.29 -11.40
N PHE A 21 28.69 29.09 -11.74
CA PHE A 21 28.30 28.09 -10.76
C PHE A 21 29.52 27.46 -10.09
N GLN A 22 30.60 27.20 -10.82
CA GLN A 22 31.84 26.67 -10.24
C GLN A 22 32.45 27.66 -9.23
N GLN A 23 32.53 28.94 -9.56
CA GLN A 23 32.97 30.00 -8.64
C GLN A 23 32.04 30.10 -7.40
N TYR A 24 30.72 29.93 -7.57
CA TYR A 24 29.76 29.88 -6.47
C TYR A 24 30.05 28.70 -5.52
N LEU A 25 30.36 27.52 -6.04
CA LEU A 25 30.72 26.35 -5.22
C LEU A 25 32.04 26.55 -4.48
N GLU A 26 33.08 27.08 -5.15
CA GLU A 26 34.39 27.36 -4.54
C GLU A 26 34.32 28.41 -3.43
N ALA A 27 33.45 29.41 -3.59
CA ALA A 27 33.28 30.46 -2.57
C ALA A 27 32.69 29.95 -1.26
N GLY A 28 31.94 28.83 -1.26
CA GLY A 28 31.43 28.16 -0.08
C GLY A 28 30.54 29.02 0.84
N ASP A 29 29.97 30.13 0.32
CA ASP A 29 29.18 31.09 1.11
C ASP A 29 27.74 30.61 1.33
N PRO A 30 27.36 30.19 2.55
CA PRO A 30 26.00 29.73 2.84
C PRO A 30 24.92 30.79 2.59
N GLY A 31 25.27 32.08 2.66
CA GLY A 31 24.35 33.20 2.44
C GLY A 31 23.93 33.37 0.97
N ARG A 32 24.67 32.77 0.04
CA ARG A 32 24.39 32.81 -1.40
C ARG A 32 23.67 31.55 -1.91
N ARG A 33 23.25 30.65 -1.05
CA ARG A 33 22.60 29.40 -1.42
C ARG A 33 21.39 29.64 -2.33
N GLY A 34 21.40 29.07 -3.53
CA GLY A 34 20.34 29.22 -4.54
C GLY A 34 20.41 30.52 -5.36
N SER A 35 21.49 31.33 -5.24
CA SER A 35 21.65 32.56 -6.01
C SER A 35 21.97 32.31 -7.49
N VAL A 36 22.55 31.14 -7.84
CA VAL A 36 22.86 30.76 -9.22
C VAL A 36 21.91 29.64 -9.66
N ILE A 37 21.12 29.91 -10.67
CA ILE A 37 20.16 28.94 -11.23
C ILE A 37 20.89 27.99 -12.16
N HIS A 38 20.78 26.68 -11.88
CA HIS A 38 21.45 25.63 -12.65
C HIS A 38 20.49 24.56 -13.24
N THR A 39 19.21 24.62 -12.89
CA THR A 39 18.22 23.57 -13.20
C THR A 39 17.64 23.67 -14.62
N PHE A 40 17.43 24.88 -15.14
CA PHE A 40 16.61 25.07 -16.34
C PHE A 40 17.37 25.04 -17.65
N GLN A 41 18.69 25.06 -17.63
CA GLN A 41 19.53 24.98 -18.82
C GLN A 41 19.29 23.68 -19.59
N GLY A 42 19.21 22.53 -18.88
CA GLY A 42 18.89 21.24 -19.48
C GLY A 42 17.48 21.16 -20.08
N CYS A 43 16.48 21.79 -19.41
CA CYS A 43 15.12 21.87 -19.98
C CYS A 43 15.13 22.60 -21.30
N ARG A 44 15.77 23.77 -21.34
CA ARG A 44 15.89 24.59 -22.57
C ARG A 44 16.65 23.85 -23.67
N TYR A 45 17.73 23.16 -23.33
CA TYR A 45 18.50 22.35 -24.26
C TYR A 45 17.64 21.25 -24.92
N MET A 46 16.87 20.52 -24.11
CA MET A 46 15.98 19.50 -24.63
C MET A 46 14.96 20.07 -25.62
N MET A 47 14.34 21.20 -25.28
CA MET A 47 13.31 21.81 -26.12
C MET A 47 13.87 22.44 -27.38
N GLU A 48 15.04 23.13 -27.33
CA GLU A 48 15.65 23.76 -28.49
C GLU A 48 16.26 22.75 -29.49
N ILE A 49 16.86 21.67 -28.99
CA ILE A 49 17.62 20.73 -29.83
C ILE A 49 16.77 19.57 -30.35
N PHE A 50 15.74 19.14 -29.57
CA PHE A 50 15.00 17.89 -29.84
C PHE A 50 13.50 18.08 -30.06
N HIS A 51 12.94 19.26 -29.77
CA HIS A 51 11.53 19.58 -29.96
C HIS A 51 11.27 20.54 -31.12
N GLY A 52 12.21 20.64 -32.06
CA GLY A 52 12.14 21.60 -33.18
C GLY A 52 11.39 21.12 -34.41
N GLU A 53 11.36 21.97 -35.46
CA GLU A 53 10.80 21.60 -36.77
C GLU A 53 11.48 20.33 -37.31
N GLY A 54 10.67 19.33 -37.70
CA GLY A 54 11.16 18.05 -38.24
C GLY A 54 11.34 16.93 -37.20
N ALA A 55 11.12 17.19 -35.88
CA ALA A 55 11.07 16.14 -34.89
C ALA A 55 9.82 15.28 -35.10
N THR A 56 9.96 13.97 -34.92
CA THR A 56 8.85 13.02 -34.95
C THR A 56 8.02 13.12 -33.65
N PHE A 57 6.78 12.67 -33.69
CA PHE A 57 5.92 12.69 -32.48
C PHE A 57 6.55 11.98 -31.26
N PRO A 58 7.18 10.78 -31.39
CA PRO A 58 7.89 10.17 -30.26
C PRO A 58 9.07 10.99 -29.73
N GLU A 59 9.80 11.68 -30.62
CA GLU A 59 10.89 12.56 -30.22
C GLU A 59 10.37 13.78 -29.44
N ILE A 60 9.26 14.37 -29.88
CA ILE A 60 8.59 15.48 -29.18
C ILE A 60 8.20 15.05 -27.77
N VAL A 61 7.45 13.95 -27.63
CA VAL A 61 7.00 13.43 -26.33
C VAL A 61 8.19 13.08 -25.42
N CYS A 62 9.23 12.43 -25.97
CA CYS A 62 10.43 12.11 -25.22
C CYS A 62 11.15 13.36 -24.72
N ALA A 63 11.28 14.38 -25.55
CA ALA A 63 11.91 15.65 -25.17
C ALA A 63 11.13 16.35 -24.03
N GLU A 64 9.81 16.39 -24.13
CA GLU A 64 8.95 16.98 -23.09
C GLU A 64 9.02 16.22 -21.77
N LEU A 65 8.98 14.88 -21.79
CA LEU A 65 9.07 14.05 -20.58
C LEU A 65 10.42 14.25 -19.86
N ILE A 66 11.52 14.29 -20.62
CA ILE A 66 12.87 14.51 -20.08
C ILE A 66 12.98 15.94 -19.54
N ALA A 67 12.54 16.95 -20.31
CA ALA A 67 12.57 18.34 -19.89
C ALA A 67 11.73 18.58 -18.63
N PHE A 68 10.56 17.92 -18.51
CA PHE A 68 9.75 17.96 -17.29
C PHE A 68 10.52 17.40 -16.10
N ALA A 69 11.11 16.21 -16.22
CA ALA A 69 11.88 15.60 -15.16
C ALA A 69 13.04 16.48 -14.69
N ILE A 70 13.77 17.07 -15.63
CA ILE A 70 14.84 18.03 -15.35
C ILE A 70 14.30 19.26 -14.61
N GLY A 71 13.22 19.87 -15.12
CA GLY A 71 12.65 21.07 -14.51
C GLY A 71 12.01 20.88 -13.14
N ALA A 72 11.62 19.65 -12.81
CA ALA A 72 10.86 19.31 -11.61
C ALA A 72 11.69 18.66 -10.49
N HIS A 73 12.97 18.29 -10.71
CA HIS A 73 13.72 17.47 -9.75
C HIS A 73 13.95 18.15 -8.38
N HIS A 74 13.99 19.47 -8.33
CA HIS A 74 14.02 20.23 -7.08
C HIS A 74 12.63 20.57 -6.53
N GLY A 75 11.57 20.50 -7.33
CA GLY A 75 10.19 20.77 -6.90
C GLY A 75 9.21 20.58 -8.03
N LEU A 76 8.15 19.79 -7.77
CA LEU A 76 7.06 19.61 -8.72
C LEU A 76 6.33 20.92 -9.00
N PHE A 77 5.75 21.00 -10.17
CA PHE A 77 4.95 22.13 -10.63
C PHE A 77 3.84 21.64 -11.57
N ASP A 78 2.79 22.44 -11.72
CA ASP A 78 1.74 22.17 -12.69
C ASP A 78 2.23 22.52 -14.09
N CYS A 79 2.08 21.60 -15.04
CA CYS A 79 2.46 21.82 -16.44
C CYS A 79 1.59 22.88 -17.10
N VAL A 80 0.33 22.99 -16.68
CA VAL A 80 -0.67 23.91 -17.24
C VAL A 80 -1.17 24.85 -16.13
N ASP A 81 -0.46 25.94 -15.91
CA ASP A 81 -0.91 27.01 -15.03
C ASP A 81 -0.69 28.39 -15.66
N PRO A 82 -1.70 28.91 -16.40
CA PRO A 82 -1.62 30.23 -17.03
C PRO A 82 -1.54 31.37 -16.01
N ALA A 83 -1.95 31.17 -14.77
CA ALA A 83 -1.96 32.20 -13.74
C ALA A 83 -0.63 32.34 -13.00
N GLN A 84 0.07 31.23 -12.73
CA GLN A 84 1.26 31.23 -11.88
C GLN A 84 2.56 31.58 -12.60
N ARG A 85 2.59 31.55 -13.92
CA ARG A 85 3.80 31.80 -14.76
C ARG A 85 5.01 30.91 -14.39
N LEU A 86 4.78 29.80 -13.69
CA LEU A 86 5.78 28.84 -13.20
C LEU A 86 5.65 27.47 -13.88
N GLY A 87 4.75 27.37 -14.87
CA GLY A 87 4.48 26.16 -15.63
C GLY A 87 5.65 25.69 -16.48
N PHE A 88 5.46 24.60 -17.20
CA PHE A 88 6.47 23.93 -18.02
C PHE A 88 7.13 24.87 -19.05
N SER A 89 6.33 25.56 -19.88
CA SER A 89 6.85 26.49 -20.92
C SER A 89 7.72 27.58 -20.30
N TYR A 90 7.28 28.19 -19.18
CA TYR A 90 8.06 29.22 -18.50
C TYR A 90 9.45 28.72 -18.09
N ARG A 91 9.56 27.48 -17.58
CA ARG A 91 10.84 26.90 -17.15
C ARG A 91 11.74 26.58 -18.33
N CYS A 92 11.16 26.08 -19.43
CA CYS A 92 11.88 25.78 -20.65
C CYS A 92 12.36 27.03 -21.42
N GLU A 93 11.60 28.16 -21.33
CA GLU A 93 11.88 29.41 -22.06
C GLU A 93 12.64 30.44 -21.22
N LYS A 94 13.10 30.09 -20.03
CA LYS A 94 13.77 31.01 -19.13
C LYS A 94 15.08 31.53 -19.74
N LYS A 95 15.22 32.88 -19.84
CA LYS A 95 16.31 33.55 -20.57
C LYS A 95 17.51 33.94 -19.70
N ASP A 96 17.31 34.21 -18.41
CA ASP A 96 18.34 34.71 -17.50
C ASP A 96 19.06 33.57 -16.77
N ILE A 97 19.67 32.63 -17.50
CA ILE A 97 20.24 31.39 -16.98
C ILE A 97 21.61 30.98 -17.56
N SER A 98 22.36 31.88 -18.16
CA SER A 98 23.68 31.58 -18.76
C SER A 98 23.67 30.32 -19.67
N TYR A 99 22.61 30.16 -20.47
CA TYR A 99 22.35 28.93 -21.24
C TYR A 99 23.44 28.62 -22.27
N GLU A 100 23.86 29.62 -23.07
CA GLU A 100 24.85 29.45 -24.13
C GLU A 100 26.20 28.99 -23.56
N ALA A 101 26.57 29.49 -22.38
CA ALA A 101 27.80 29.06 -21.68
C ALA A 101 27.69 27.62 -21.19
N ALA A 102 26.55 27.24 -20.62
CA ALA A 102 26.29 25.88 -20.15
C ALA A 102 26.30 24.88 -21.33
N ALA A 103 25.68 25.25 -22.46
CA ALA A 103 25.65 24.41 -23.66
C ALA A 103 27.04 24.22 -24.26
N ALA A 104 27.82 25.30 -24.36
CA ALA A 104 29.20 25.23 -24.86
C ALA A 104 30.09 24.37 -23.94
N ALA A 105 29.95 24.51 -22.63
CA ALA A 105 30.71 23.72 -21.67
C ALA A 105 30.34 22.22 -21.73
N LEU A 106 29.05 21.87 -21.78
CA LEU A 106 28.61 20.49 -21.99
C LEU A 106 29.18 19.89 -23.28
N LEU A 107 29.11 20.62 -24.41
CA LEU A 107 29.57 20.14 -25.71
C LEU A 107 31.10 20.05 -25.82
N SER A 108 31.85 20.71 -24.94
CA SER A 108 33.30 20.52 -24.83
C SER A 108 33.67 19.18 -24.20
N GLU A 109 32.83 18.65 -23.34
CA GLU A 109 33.02 17.37 -22.64
C GLU A 109 32.42 16.21 -23.45
N ILE A 110 31.22 16.40 -23.99
CA ILE A 110 30.44 15.34 -24.65
C ILE A 110 30.07 15.80 -26.07
N PRO A 111 30.54 15.09 -27.10
CA PRO A 111 30.21 15.44 -28.49
C PRO A 111 28.68 15.39 -28.76
N GLU A 112 28.16 16.41 -29.43
CA GLU A 112 26.71 16.50 -29.73
C GLU A 112 26.17 15.25 -30.45
N ARG A 113 26.99 14.62 -31.33
CA ARG A 113 26.61 13.37 -32.01
C ARG A 113 26.29 12.23 -31.03
N GLU A 114 26.94 12.17 -29.87
CA GLU A 114 26.71 11.15 -28.85
C GLU A 114 25.40 11.43 -28.12
N ILE A 115 25.16 12.69 -27.77
CA ILE A 115 23.90 13.13 -27.14
C ILE A 115 22.73 12.82 -28.09
N ARG A 116 22.83 13.16 -29.36
CA ARG A 116 21.79 12.85 -30.38
C ARG A 116 21.59 11.34 -30.57
N ALA A 117 22.65 10.56 -30.57
CA ALA A 117 22.55 9.09 -30.68
C ALA A 117 21.84 8.46 -29.47
N ARG A 118 22.13 8.95 -28.26
CA ARG A 118 21.44 8.53 -27.03
C ARG A 118 19.98 8.96 -27.03
N PHE A 119 19.69 10.20 -27.43
CA PHE A 119 18.32 10.69 -27.52
C PHE A 119 17.45 9.86 -28.46
N LYS A 120 17.96 9.46 -29.64
CA LYS A 120 17.23 8.57 -30.57
C LYS A 120 16.83 7.24 -29.90
N LYS A 121 17.72 6.68 -29.08
CA LYS A 121 17.40 5.46 -28.33
C LYS A 121 16.35 5.73 -27.24
N ALA A 122 16.46 6.86 -26.54
CA ALA A 122 15.48 7.29 -25.56
C ALA A 122 14.10 7.50 -26.19
N ALA A 123 14.04 8.16 -27.36
CA ALA A 123 12.79 8.34 -28.10
C ALA A 123 12.15 7.00 -28.50
N ALA A 124 12.96 6.02 -28.94
CA ALA A 124 12.47 4.67 -29.24
C ALA A 124 11.96 3.92 -28.00
N GLU A 125 12.59 4.12 -26.83
CA GLU A 125 12.10 3.57 -25.56
C GLU A 125 10.73 4.16 -25.18
N VAL A 126 10.57 5.48 -25.33
CA VAL A 126 9.31 6.18 -25.06
C VAL A 126 8.24 5.75 -26.05
N ASP A 127 8.56 5.71 -27.36
CA ASP A 127 7.65 5.26 -28.42
C ASP A 127 7.08 3.87 -28.14
N GLY A 128 7.93 2.93 -27.72
CA GLY A 128 7.49 1.59 -27.36
C GLY A 128 6.54 1.54 -26.16
N ILE A 129 6.67 2.45 -25.19
CA ILE A 129 5.73 2.56 -24.06
C ILE A 129 4.43 3.22 -24.54
N MET A 130 4.53 4.35 -25.24
CA MET A 130 3.38 5.09 -25.73
C MET A 130 2.53 4.26 -26.69
N GLY A 131 3.16 3.44 -27.55
CA GLY A 131 2.44 2.49 -28.41
C GLY A 131 1.64 1.45 -27.62
N ARG A 132 2.20 0.89 -26.54
CA ARG A 132 1.44 -0.02 -25.67
C ARG A 132 0.29 0.68 -24.95
N LEU A 133 0.47 1.93 -24.54
CA LEU A 133 -0.60 2.71 -23.90
C LEU A 133 -1.72 3.03 -24.91
N ASP A 134 -1.36 3.39 -26.15
CA ASP A 134 -2.32 3.68 -27.23
C ASP A 134 -3.16 2.44 -27.60
N GLU A 135 -2.51 1.28 -27.72
CA GLU A 135 -3.23 0.00 -27.94
C GLU A 135 -4.15 -0.38 -26.78
N ALA A 136 -3.79 0.03 -25.57
CA ALA A 136 -4.48 -0.35 -24.34
C ALA A 136 -5.68 0.53 -24.02
N TYR A 137 -5.61 1.82 -24.32
CA TYR A 137 -6.61 2.81 -23.93
C TYR A 137 -7.35 3.41 -25.12
N GLY A 138 -8.66 3.27 -25.11
CA GLY A 138 -9.53 3.98 -26.05
C GLY A 138 -9.99 5.36 -25.56
N ASP A 139 -9.60 5.79 -24.36
CA ASP A 139 -9.94 7.09 -23.76
C ASP A 139 -8.67 7.94 -23.61
N ASP A 140 -8.65 9.10 -24.24
CA ASP A 140 -7.52 10.05 -24.18
C ASP A 140 -7.14 10.48 -22.77
N ARG A 141 -8.09 10.45 -21.82
CA ARG A 141 -7.83 10.82 -20.41
C ARG A 141 -7.03 9.77 -19.67
N ASP A 142 -7.32 8.49 -19.89
CA ASP A 142 -6.59 7.39 -19.28
C ASP A 142 -5.18 7.31 -19.84
N TYR A 143 -5.05 7.48 -21.15
CA TYR A 143 -3.76 7.61 -21.82
C TYR A 143 -2.92 8.77 -21.27
N ALA A 144 -3.51 9.96 -21.12
CA ALA A 144 -2.84 11.12 -20.55
C ALA A 144 -2.43 10.91 -19.08
N PHE A 145 -3.28 10.22 -18.30
CA PHE A 145 -2.96 9.89 -16.91
C PHE A 145 -1.75 8.95 -16.80
N GLU A 146 -1.71 7.91 -17.59
CA GLU A 146 -0.60 6.95 -17.63
C GLU A 146 0.70 7.61 -18.13
N THR A 147 0.61 8.50 -19.12
CA THR A 147 1.74 9.34 -19.56
C THR A 147 2.25 10.21 -18.41
N GLY A 148 1.35 10.73 -17.59
CA GLY A 148 1.71 11.46 -16.36
C GLY A 148 2.43 10.58 -15.33
N LEU A 149 2.05 9.32 -15.17
CA LEU A 149 2.78 8.36 -14.32
C LEU A 149 4.17 8.05 -14.90
N LEU A 150 4.31 7.95 -16.23
CA LEU A 150 5.59 7.79 -16.89
C LEU A 150 6.52 8.98 -16.63
N ALA A 151 6.00 10.21 -16.74
CA ALA A 151 6.75 11.42 -16.41
C ALA A 151 7.24 11.41 -14.96
N ARG A 152 6.38 10.97 -14.01
CA ARG A 152 6.74 10.83 -12.60
C ARG A 152 7.80 9.75 -12.37
N LEU A 153 7.77 8.65 -13.11
CA LEU A 153 8.78 7.60 -13.03
C LEU A 153 10.16 8.12 -13.48
N ILE A 154 10.23 8.84 -14.59
CA ILE A 154 11.47 9.46 -15.07
C ILE A 154 11.99 10.46 -14.02
N LEU A 155 11.11 11.32 -13.50
CA LEU A 155 11.44 12.27 -12.45
C LEU A 155 11.98 11.57 -11.20
N SER A 156 11.35 10.46 -10.79
CA SER A 156 11.77 9.66 -9.64
C SER A 156 13.21 9.15 -9.81
N ALA A 157 13.55 8.66 -11.00
CA ALA A 157 14.90 8.18 -11.30
C ALA A 157 15.94 9.31 -11.25
N VAL A 158 15.60 10.50 -11.75
CA VAL A 158 16.49 11.68 -11.67
C VAL A 158 16.73 12.11 -10.23
N ILE A 159 15.65 12.23 -9.43
CA ILE A 159 15.78 12.63 -8.02
C ILE A 159 16.60 11.59 -7.25
N GLU A 160 16.39 10.29 -7.51
CA GLU A 160 17.15 9.24 -6.84
C GLU A 160 18.63 9.30 -7.21
N GLY A 161 18.96 9.42 -8.50
CA GLY A 161 20.35 9.55 -8.96
C GLY A 161 21.06 10.75 -8.36
N ASP A 162 20.46 11.95 -8.40
CA ASP A 162 21.01 13.18 -7.81
C ASP A 162 21.24 13.05 -6.30
N ARG A 163 20.26 12.46 -5.57
CA ARG A 163 20.36 12.29 -4.13
C ARG A 163 21.36 11.21 -3.72
N HIS A 164 21.42 10.11 -4.47
CA HIS A 164 22.39 9.05 -4.24
C HIS A 164 23.82 9.55 -4.46
N ASP A 165 24.08 10.26 -5.56
CA ASP A 165 25.40 10.82 -5.86
C ASP A 165 25.84 11.86 -4.82
N THR A 166 24.94 12.78 -4.46
CA THR A 166 25.18 13.75 -3.37
C THR A 166 25.45 13.06 -2.04
N GLY A 167 24.69 12.03 -1.69
CA GLY A 167 24.87 11.24 -0.46
C GLY A 167 26.21 10.50 -0.46
N ALA A 168 26.59 9.87 -1.56
CA ALA A 168 27.85 9.17 -1.71
C ALA A 168 29.06 10.13 -1.57
N PHE A 169 28.95 11.34 -2.13
CA PHE A 169 29.98 12.37 -1.99
C PHE A 169 30.13 12.88 -0.55
N MET A 170 29.03 13.12 0.15
CA MET A 170 29.03 13.70 1.49
C MET A 170 29.40 12.71 2.60
N SER A 171 28.95 11.45 2.49
CA SER A 171 29.05 10.42 3.54
C SER A 171 30.14 9.37 3.27
N GLY A 172 30.77 9.40 2.09
CA GLY A 172 31.70 8.35 1.65
C GLY A 172 30.97 7.04 1.29
N PRO A 173 31.70 5.93 1.07
CA PRO A 173 31.17 4.68 0.51
C PRO A 173 30.32 3.84 1.48
N HIS A 174 29.67 4.44 2.46
CA HIS A 174 28.90 3.75 3.51
C HIS A 174 27.41 3.49 3.14
N LEU A 175 26.99 3.82 1.92
CA LEU A 175 25.65 3.45 1.46
C LEU A 175 25.58 1.92 1.28
N ARG A 176 24.62 1.31 1.95
CA ARG A 176 24.37 -0.12 1.84
C ARG A 176 23.95 -0.45 0.42
N THR A 177 24.68 -1.35 -0.24
CA THR A 177 24.38 -1.82 -1.58
C THR A 177 23.77 -3.20 -1.53
N TRP A 178 22.84 -3.45 -2.44
CA TRP A 178 22.16 -4.74 -2.58
C TRP A 178 22.68 -5.45 -3.84
N PRO A 179 22.64 -6.81 -3.89
CA PRO A 179 22.97 -7.52 -5.12
C PRO A 179 22.07 -7.09 -6.29
N GLU A 180 22.62 -7.00 -7.50
CA GLU A 180 21.84 -6.75 -8.71
C GLU A 180 20.80 -7.86 -8.95
N ASP A 181 21.17 -9.11 -8.68
CA ASP A 181 20.24 -10.24 -8.67
C ASP A 181 19.89 -10.63 -7.24
N MET A 182 18.66 -10.36 -6.85
CA MET A 182 18.10 -10.71 -5.55
C MET A 182 17.63 -12.18 -5.47
N GLY A 183 17.63 -12.92 -6.56
CA GLY A 183 17.19 -14.33 -6.61
C GLY A 183 17.80 -15.23 -5.54
N PRO A 184 19.13 -15.25 -5.35
CA PRO A 184 19.77 -16.03 -4.27
C PRO A 184 19.36 -15.61 -2.85
N VAL A 185 19.09 -14.32 -2.63
CA VAL A 185 18.60 -13.81 -1.35
C VAL A 185 17.19 -14.34 -1.09
N TRP A 186 16.31 -14.25 -2.09
CA TRP A 186 14.95 -14.80 -1.98
C TRP A 186 14.93 -16.30 -1.77
N GLU A 187 15.81 -17.05 -2.42
CA GLU A 187 15.94 -18.50 -2.23
C GLU A 187 16.32 -18.84 -0.79
N GLY A 188 17.31 -18.16 -0.22
CA GLY A 188 17.73 -18.36 1.17
C GLY A 188 16.61 -18.03 2.17
N ARG A 189 15.87 -16.94 1.94
CA ARG A 189 14.74 -16.56 2.81
C ARG A 189 13.54 -17.49 2.67
N LEU A 190 13.27 -17.95 1.45
CA LEU A 190 12.23 -18.95 1.21
C LEU A 190 12.56 -20.27 1.92
N ALA A 191 13.81 -20.76 1.83
CA ALA A 191 14.23 -21.97 2.52
C ALA A 191 14.08 -21.85 4.05
N TYR A 192 14.40 -20.69 4.61
CA TYR A 192 14.20 -20.41 6.04
C TYR A 192 12.71 -20.47 6.42
N LEU A 193 11.84 -19.80 5.65
CA LEU A 193 10.39 -19.81 5.83
C LEU A 193 9.84 -21.25 5.74
N GLU A 194 10.22 -22.03 4.73
CA GLU A 194 9.77 -23.42 4.54
C GLU A 194 10.15 -24.29 5.75
N GLY A 195 11.37 -24.12 6.29
CA GLY A 195 11.79 -24.82 7.50
C GLY A 195 10.92 -24.54 8.72
N LYS A 196 10.41 -23.31 8.86
CA LYS A 196 9.46 -22.94 9.91
C LYS A 196 8.04 -23.47 9.65
N LEU A 197 7.56 -23.35 8.41
CA LEU A 197 6.23 -23.85 8.03
C LEU A 197 6.09 -25.37 8.19
N ALA A 198 7.17 -26.13 7.96
CA ALA A 198 7.20 -27.58 8.16
C ALA A 198 6.95 -28.01 9.63
N GLN A 199 7.14 -27.10 10.59
CA GLN A 199 6.92 -27.37 12.01
C GLN A 199 5.47 -27.09 12.45
N PHE A 200 4.63 -26.53 11.57
CA PHE A 200 3.25 -26.22 11.94
C PHE A 200 2.40 -27.49 12.05
N PRO A 201 1.57 -27.59 13.11
CA PRO A 201 0.66 -28.72 13.25
C PRO A 201 -0.37 -28.75 12.12
N GLN A 202 -0.81 -29.93 11.75
CA GLN A 202 -1.86 -30.17 10.75
C GLN A 202 -2.91 -31.14 11.33
N GLU A 203 -3.31 -30.89 12.55
CA GLU A 203 -4.24 -31.78 13.29
C GLU A 203 -5.69 -31.33 13.07
N THR A 204 -5.95 -30.03 13.19
CA THR A 204 -7.30 -29.48 13.06
C THR A 204 -7.68 -29.18 11.60
N PRO A 205 -8.99 -29.14 11.27
CA PRO A 205 -9.45 -28.73 9.93
C PRO A 205 -8.92 -27.35 9.51
N VAL A 206 -8.83 -26.39 10.43
CA VAL A 206 -8.34 -25.03 10.16
C VAL A 206 -6.85 -25.05 9.81
N GLU A 207 -6.03 -25.81 10.52
CA GLU A 207 -4.60 -25.95 10.24
C GLU A 207 -4.34 -26.60 8.87
N LYS A 208 -5.09 -27.66 8.56
CA LYS A 208 -5.04 -28.31 7.25
C LYS A 208 -5.44 -27.35 6.12
N ALA A 209 -6.48 -26.58 6.32
CA ALA A 209 -6.93 -25.59 5.35
C ALA A 209 -5.90 -24.47 5.16
N ARG A 210 -5.28 -23.96 6.23
CA ARG A 210 -4.18 -22.96 6.16
C ARG A 210 -2.99 -23.51 5.39
N HIS A 211 -2.62 -24.75 5.65
CA HIS A 211 -1.53 -25.42 4.93
C HIS A 211 -1.86 -25.52 3.44
N ALA A 212 -3.05 -25.99 3.08
CA ALA A 212 -3.47 -26.13 1.68
C ALA A 212 -3.52 -24.77 0.95
N ILE A 213 -3.99 -23.70 1.61
CA ILE A 213 -3.98 -22.33 1.07
C ILE A 213 -2.53 -21.89 0.81
N SER A 214 -1.64 -22.07 1.77
CA SER A 214 -0.23 -21.70 1.65
C SER A 214 0.49 -22.47 0.53
N GLU A 215 0.20 -23.76 0.35
CA GLU A 215 0.74 -24.57 -0.76
C GLU A 215 0.23 -24.09 -2.12
N ARG A 216 -1.07 -23.74 -2.23
CA ARG A 216 -1.63 -23.17 -3.46
C ARG A 216 -0.96 -21.85 -3.82
N CYS A 217 -0.74 -20.96 -2.85
CA CYS A 217 -0.03 -19.69 -3.06
C CYS A 217 1.42 -19.94 -3.53
N ARG A 218 2.14 -20.90 -2.94
CA ARG A 218 3.47 -21.27 -3.40
C ARG A 218 3.48 -21.82 -4.82
N ALA A 219 2.56 -22.70 -5.16
CA ALA A 219 2.44 -23.26 -6.50
C ALA A 219 2.10 -22.18 -7.54
N PHE A 220 1.28 -21.20 -7.15
CA PHE A 220 0.90 -20.07 -8.00
C PHE A 220 2.08 -19.13 -8.34
N ALA A 221 3.17 -19.16 -7.58
CA ALA A 221 4.33 -18.28 -7.78
C ALA A 221 5.01 -18.42 -9.15
N SER A 222 4.76 -19.51 -9.89
CA SER A 222 5.27 -19.73 -11.26
C SER A 222 4.43 -19.05 -12.36
N ARG A 223 3.32 -18.41 -12.02
CA ARG A 223 2.53 -17.61 -12.98
C ARG A 223 3.31 -16.38 -13.42
N GLU A 224 3.16 -16.00 -14.70
CA GLU A 224 3.75 -14.76 -15.24
C GLU A 224 3.34 -13.55 -14.39
N PRO A 225 4.23 -12.54 -14.29
CA PRO A 225 3.90 -11.30 -13.57
C PRO A 225 2.59 -10.67 -14.05
N GLY A 226 1.80 -10.16 -13.10
CA GLY A 226 0.48 -9.60 -13.39
C GLY A 226 -0.19 -9.06 -12.13
N ILE A 227 -1.51 -8.88 -12.20
CA ILE A 227 -2.36 -8.48 -11.08
C ILE A 227 -3.15 -9.70 -10.63
N PHE A 228 -3.04 -10.07 -9.36
CA PHE A 228 -3.65 -11.27 -8.79
C PHE A 228 -4.49 -10.95 -7.57
N ARG A 229 -5.41 -11.86 -7.23
CA ARG A 229 -6.21 -11.79 -6.00
C ARG A 229 -5.86 -12.93 -5.05
N LEU A 230 -5.73 -12.58 -3.78
CA LEU A 230 -5.68 -13.54 -2.69
C LEU A 230 -6.91 -13.36 -1.80
N ASN A 231 -7.99 -14.05 -2.17
CA ASN A 231 -9.25 -14.01 -1.46
C ASN A 231 -9.36 -15.24 -0.56
N VAL A 232 -9.06 -15.07 0.72
CA VAL A 232 -9.14 -16.14 1.71
C VAL A 232 -9.81 -15.65 2.99
N PRO A 233 -10.56 -16.52 3.69
CA PRO A 233 -11.29 -16.15 4.89
C PRO A 233 -10.41 -15.53 5.95
N THR A 234 -11.01 -14.73 6.83
CA THR A 234 -10.32 -14.20 8.01
C THR A 234 -9.75 -15.34 8.85
N GLY A 235 -8.47 -15.25 9.20
CA GLY A 235 -7.74 -16.31 9.88
C GLY A 235 -7.24 -17.43 8.97
N GLY A 236 -7.38 -17.31 7.65
CA GLY A 236 -6.88 -18.27 6.65
C GLY A 236 -5.37 -18.24 6.40
N GLY A 237 -4.60 -17.41 7.13
CA GLY A 237 -3.14 -17.36 7.00
C GLY A 237 -2.63 -16.45 5.88
N LYS A 238 -3.39 -15.39 5.50
CA LYS A 238 -3.05 -14.44 4.42
C LYS A 238 -1.59 -13.97 4.46
N THR A 239 -1.12 -13.47 5.60
CA THR A 239 0.21 -12.86 5.74
C THR A 239 1.34 -13.82 5.40
N LEU A 240 1.31 -15.04 5.94
CA LEU A 240 2.35 -16.06 5.66
C LEU A 240 2.23 -16.62 4.24
N SER A 241 1.01 -16.81 3.74
CA SER A 241 0.79 -17.31 2.38
C SER A 241 1.23 -16.29 1.32
N SER A 242 0.97 -14.99 1.55
CA SER A 242 1.43 -13.93 0.65
C SER A 242 2.95 -13.71 0.74
N LEU A 243 3.56 -13.84 1.93
CA LEU A 243 5.02 -13.80 2.09
C LEU A 243 5.68 -14.97 1.34
N ARG A 244 5.15 -16.19 1.51
CA ARG A 244 5.64 -17.39 0.82
C ARG A 244 5.56 -17.25 -0.70
N TYR A 245 4.42 -16.75 -1.19
CA TYR A 245 4.26 -16.41 -2.60
C TYR A 245 5.29 -15.38 -3.06
N ALA A 246 5.39 -14.25 -2.36
CA ALA A 246 6.26 -13.15 -2.75
C ALA A 246 7.73 -13.55 -2.84
N LEU A 247 8.23 -14.34 -1.87
CA LEU A 247 9.59 -14.88 -1.90
C LEU A 247 9.80 -15.87 -3.07
N ALA A 248 8.85 -16.78 -3.29
CA ALA A 248 8.93 -17.76 -4.37
C ALA A 248 8.85 -17.09 -5.74
N HIS A 249 7.92 -16.15 -5.94
CA HIS A 249 7.75 -15.40 -7.18
C HIS A 249 8.92 -14.45 -7.43
N GLY A 250 9.40 -13.77 -6.36
CA GLY A 250 10.58 -12.91 -6.41
C GLY A 250 11.82 -13.65 -6.89
N ARG A 251 12.01 -14.88 -6.42
CA ARG A 251 13.10 -15.77 -6.87
C ARG A 251 12.95 -16.14 -8.35
N ILE A 252 11.75 -16.56 -8.78
CA ILE A 252 11.51 -17.06 -10.15
C ILE A 252 11.67 -15.96 -11.19
N TYR A 253 11.16 -14.76 -10.89
CA TYR A 253 11.11 -13.63 -11.82
C TYR A 253 12.14 -12.53 -11.50
N HIS A 254 13.16 -12.85 -10.70
CA HIS A 254 14.27 -11.94 -10.34
C HIS A 254 13.78 -10.56 -9.90
N LYS A 255 12.74 -10.53 -9.02
CA LYS A 255 12.20 -9.28 -8.53
C LYS A 255 13.17 -8.60 -7.55
N ASN A 256 13.30 -7.29 -7.69
CA ASN A 256 14.24 -6.50 -6.90
C ASN A 256 13.78 -6.32 -5.45
N ARG A 257 12.45 -6.19 -5.24
CA ARG A 257 11.86 -5.85 -3.93
C ARG A 257 10.54 -6.56 -3.68
N LEU A 258 10.25 -6.75 -2.39
CA LEU A 258 8.95 -7.19 -1.90
C LEU A 258 8.36 -6.08 -1.04
N ILE A 259 7.18 -5.59 -1.40
CA ILE A 259 6.54 -4.44 -0.76
C ILE A 259 5.21 -4.89 -0.16
N PHE A 260 5.10 -4.82 1.18
CA PHE A 260 3.89 -5.18 1.92
C PHE A 260 3.17 -3.92 2.37
N VAL A 261 1.95 -3.74 1.90
CA VAL A 261 1.15 -2.54 2.11
C VAL A 261 -0.07 -2.89 2.95
N SER A 262 -0.25 -2.21 4.07
CA SER A 262 -1.41 -2.38 4.96
C SER A 262 -2.14 -1.06 5.20
N PRO A 263 -3.49 -1.06 5.29
CA PRO A 263 -4.26 0.18 5.41
C PRO A 263 -4.20 0.79 6.81
N LEU A 264 -4.02 -0.04 7.84
CA LEU A 264 -4.07 0.36 9.24
C LEU A 264 -2.74 0.02 9.94
N LEU A 265 -2.28 0.94 10.79
CA LEU A 265 -1.03 0.79 11.55
C LEU A 265 -1.02 -0.45 12.45
N SER A 266 -2.16 -0.83 13.04
CA SER A 266 -2.29 -2.03 13.87
C SER A 266 -2.10 -3.33 13.08
N ILE A 267 -2.63 -3.40 11.85
CA ILE A 267 -2.41 -4.54 10.94
C ILE A 267 -0.94 -4.57 10.53
N LEU A 268 -0.40 -3.41 10.18
CA LEU A 268 0.98 -3.27 9.73
C LEU A 268 1.96 -3.74 10.80
N GLU A 269 1.79 -3.32 12.06
CA GLU A 269 2.64 -3.77 13.19
C GLU A 269 2.54 -5.29 13.41
N GLN A 270 1.37 -5.89 13.22
CA GLN A 270 1.20 -7.34 13.30
C GLN A 270 1.88 -8.05 12.13
N ASN A 271 1.66 -7.57 10.90
CA ASN A 271 2.27 -8.14 9.70
C ASN A 271 3.80 -7.99 9.75
N ALA A 272 4.30 -6.83 10.23
CA ALA A 272 5.73 -6.60 10.39
C ALA A 272 6.37 -7.64 11.32
N ARG A 273 5.79 -7.88 12.51
CA ARG A 273 6.31 -8.93 13.42
C ARG A 273 6.38 -10.30 12.76
N VAL A 274 5.35 -10.69 12.01
CA VAL A 274 5.32 -11.95 11.29
C VAL A 274 6.39 -11.97 10.21
N ILE A 275 6.54 -10.90 9.42
CA ILE A 275 7.54 -10.83 8.35
C ILE A 275 8.94 -10.89 8.95
N HIS A 276 9.26 -10.12 9.99
CA HIS A 276 10.55 -10.19 10.70
C HIS A 276 10.86 -11.61 11.18
N GLU A 277 9.92 -12.25 11.85
CA GLU A 277 10.08 -13.60 12.39
C GLU A 277 10.33 -14.64 11.30
N TYR A 278 9.62 -14.56 10.16
CA TYR A 278 9.63 -15.59 9.13
C TYR A 278 10.57 -15.29 7.96
N VAL A 279 11.08 -14.08 7.83
CA VAL A 279 12.22 -13.73 6.97
C VAL A 279 13.54 -14.07 7.67
N GLY A 280 13.64 -13.80 8.97
CA GLY A 280 14.79 -14.14 9.82
C GLY A 280 16.05 -13.35 9.47
N ASP A 281 15.90 -12.15 8.89
CA ASP A 281 16.99 -11.22 8.58
C ASP A 281 16.45 -9.79 8.56
N ASP A 282 16.54 -9.13 9.71
CA ASP A 282 16.05 -7.76 9.90
C ASP A 282 16.79 -6.75 9.03
N GLY A 283 18.02 -7.08 8.63
CA GLY A 283 18.81 -6.23 7.75
C GLY A 283 18.21 -6.04 6.35
N LEU A 284 17.31 -6.93 5.91
CA LEU A 284 16.62 -6.80 4.63
C LEU A 284 15.35 -5.95 4.71
N ILE A 285 14.87 -5.63 5.92
CA ILE A 285 13.52 -5.11 6.15
C ILE A 285 13.55 -3.62 6.54
N LEU A 286 12.79 -2.83 5.80
CA LEU A 286 12.50 -1.44 6.11
C LEU A 286 11.03 -1.29 6.48
N GLU A 287 10.75 -0.84 7.71
CA GLU A 287 9.43 -0.36 8.09
C GLU A 287 9.32 1.15 7.85
N HIS A 288 8.34 1.56 7.03
CA HIS A 288 8.06 2.97 6.75
C HIS A 288 6.62 3.34 7.11
N HIS A 289 6.43 3.79 8.33
CA HIS A 289 5.15 4.28 8.86
C HIS A 289 5.36 5.19 10.08
N SER A 290 4.32 5.92 10.49
CA SER A 290 4.40 6.94 11.54
C SER A 290 4.69 6.40 12.95
N ASN A 291 4.56 5.09 13.16
CA ASN A 291 4.68 4.44 14.48
C ASN A 291 6.04 3.80 14.74
N VAL A 292 7.00 3.93 13.84
CA VAL A 292 8.35 3.37 14.04
C VAL A 292 9.04 4.13 15.17
N VAL A 293 9.31 3.43 16.27
CA VAL A 293 10.03 3.99 17.40
C VAL A 293 11.52 3.74 17.19
N GLN A 294 12.28 4.82 17.04
CA GLN A 294 13.72 4.80 16.80
C GLN A 294 14.49 4.94 18.13
N THR A 295 14.37 3.94 19.02
CA THR A 295 15.12 3.93 20.28
C THR A 295 16.37 3.06 20.17
N GLY A 296 17.49 3.55 20.68
CA GLY A 296 18.73 2.78 20.77
C GLY A 296 19.60 2.75 19.52
N LEU A 297 19.24 3.46 18.46
CA LEU A 297 20.05 3.59 17.26
C LEU A 297 21.12 4.68 17.42
N SER A 298 22.30 4.46 16.86
CA SER A 298 23.32 5.48 16.69
C SER A 298 22.86 6.55 15.69
N ARG A 299 23.58 7.68 15.64
CA ARG A 299 23.29 8.75 14.68
C ARG A 299 23.48 8.29 13.24
N GLU A 300 24.50 7.50 12.99
CA GLU A 300 24.79 6.93 11.67
C GLU A 300 23.69 5.98 11.20
N GLU A 301 23.18 5.10 12.07
CA GLU A 301 22.07 4.20 11.77
C GLU A 301 20.76 4.97 11.53
N LEU A 302 20.55 6.10 12.20
CA LEU A 302 19.40 6.97 11.98
C LEU A 302 19.48 7.66 10.62
N ASP A 303 20.65 8.18 10.25
CA ASP A 303 20.88 8.85 8.97
C ASP A 303 20.74 7.85 7.80
N GLU A 304 21.31 6.63 7.93
CA GLU A 304 21.14 5.55 6.93
C GLU A 304 19.66 5.17 6.76
N ARG A 305 18.96 5.00 7.87
CA ARG A 305 17.53 4.66 7.84
C ARG A 305 16.68 5.76 7.21
N GLU A 306 16.98 7.03 7.46
CA GLU A 306 16.29 8.15 6.84
C GLU A 306 16.48 8.14 5.32
N LEU A 307 17.68 7.84 4.84
CA LEU A 307 17.96 7.68 3.42
C LEU A 307 17.14 6.52 2.82
N LEU A 308 17.12 5.35 3.47
CA LEU A 308 16.33 4.19 3.03
C LEU A 308 14.82 4.48 3.00
N VAL A 309 14.30 5.24 3.97
CA VAL A 309 12.89 5.66 4.02
C VAL A 309 12.56 6.59 2.85
N GLN A 310 13.51 7.44 2.45
CA GLN A 310 13.31 8.37 1.34
C GLN A 310 13.41 7.70 -0.03
N SER A 311 14.23 6.65 -0.19
CA SER A 311 14.48 5.97 -1.47
C SER A 311 13.67 4.69 -1.67
N TRP A 312 13.32 3.99 -0.59
CA TRP A 312 12.76 2.64 -0.60
C TRP A 312 13.68 1.61 -1.27
N GLU A 313 14.98 1.74 -1.07
CA GLU A 313 15.94 0.79 -1.66
C GLU A 313 16.05 -0.54 -0.93
N ALA A 314 15.53 -0.65 0.28
CA ALA A 314 15.56 -1.91 1.02
C ALA A 314 14.84 -3.04 0.26
N PRO A 315 15.35 -4.30 0.34
CA PRO A 315 14.76 -5.44 -0.34
C PRO A 315 13.32 -5.75 0.06
N ILE A 316 13.00 -5.60 1.34
CA ILE A 316 11.63 -5.81 1.86
C ILE A 316 11.17 -4.51 2.50
N ILE A 317 10.02 -4.01 2.03
CA ILE A 317 9.43 -2.77 2.52
C ILE A 317 8.06 -3.09 3.13
N ILE A 318 7.85 -2.64 4.36
CA ILE A 318 6.57 -2.75 5.06
C ILE A 318 6.05 -1.33 5.27
N THR A 319 4.91 -1.02 4.66
CA THR A 319 4.41 0.35 4.63
C THR A 319 2.89 0.44 4.67
N THR A 320 2.36 1.66 4.78
CA THR A 320 0.92 1.91 4.77
C THR A 320 0.41 2.19 3.36
N LEU A 321 -0.90 1.93 3.15
CA LEU A 321 -1.59 2.31 1.91
C LEU A 321 -1.47 3.82 1.64
N VAL A 322 -1.47 4.66 2.67
CA VAL A 322 -1.27 6.11 2.54
C VAL A 322 0.09 6.42 1.94
N GLN A 323 1.17 5.78 2.41
CA GLN A 323 2.51 5.99 1.86
C GLN A 323 2.65 5.51 0.42
N LEU A 324 1.98 4.42 0.04
CA LEU A 324 1.93 3.98 -1.35
C LEU A 324 1.20 5.02 -2.23
N LEU A 325 0.03 5.49 -1.80
CA LEU A 325 -0.74 6.51 -2.53
C LEU A 325 0.01 7.85 -2.59
N ASP A 326 0.72 8.25 -1.54
CA ASP A 326 1.59 9.41 -1.54
C ASP A 326 2.74 9.26 -2.55
N THR A 327 3.36 8.09 -2.61
CA THR A 327 4.41 7.79 -3.60
C THR A 327 3.90 7.93 -5.03
N LEU A 328 2.68 7.44 -5.28
CA LEU A 328 2.04 7.51 -6.60
C LEU A 328 1.55 8.92 -6.96
N PHE A 329 1.00 9.70 -6.03
CA PHE A 329 0.19 10.86 -6.34
C PHE A 329 0.58 12.17 -5.64
N ALA A 330 1.39 12.15 -4.57
CA ALA A 330 1.71 13.38 -3.85
C ALA A 330 2.61 14.33 -4.67
N GLY A 331 2.44 15.63 -4.44
CA GLY A 331 3.21 16.70 -5.10
C GLY A 331 4.58 16.98 -4.45
N LYS A 332 5.10 16.10 -3.58
CA LYS A 332 6.39 16.31 -2.90
C LYS A 332 7.48 15.46 -3.55
N THR A 333 8.63 16.04 -3.83
CA THR A 333 9.79 15.33 -4.41
C THR A 333 10.25 14.14 -3.56
N THR A 334 10.17 14.23 -2.23
CA THR A 334 10.47 13.13 -1.32
C THR A 334 9.52 11.93 -1.46
N ALA A 335 8.29 12.14 -1.86
CA ALA A 335 7.34 11.06 -2.15
C ALA A 335 7.58 10.48 -3.55
N VAL A 336 7.77 11.34 -4.55
CA VAL A 336 8.06 10.92 -5.93
C VAL A 336 9.33 10.09 -6.01
N ARG A 337 10.38 10.45 -5.26
CA ARG A 337 11.65 9.72 -5.21
C ARG A 337 11.50 8.21 -5.06
N ARG A 338 10.50 7.76 -4.30
CA ARG A 338 10.22 6.34 -4.03
C ARG A 338 9.58 5.59 -5.19
N PHE A 339 9.05 6.30 -6.21
CA PHE A 339 8.28 5.65 -7.26
C PHE A 339 9.11 4.60 -8.03
N GLN A 340 10.37 4.90 -8.33
CA GLN A 340 11.28 3.96 -9.03
C GLN A 340 11.42 2.62 -8.27
N ALA A 341 11.30 2.62 -6.94
CA ALA A 341 11.39 1.41 -6.13
C ALA A 341 10.24 0.41 -6.37
N LEU A 342 9.12 0.88 -6.92
CA LEU A 342 7.98 0.02 -7.30
C LEU A 342 8.26 -0.80 -8.56
N CYS A 343 9.25 -0.41 -9.39
CA CYS A 343 9.61 -1.14 -10.59
C CYS A 343 10.26 -2.48 -10.25
N GLY A 344 9.88 -3.53 -10.99
CA GLY A 344 10.43 -4.88 -10.81
C GLY A 344 10.17 -5.46 -9.41
N SER A 345 9.11 -5.02 -8.71
CA SER A 345 8.77 -5.46 -7.36
C SER A 345 7.59 -6.43 -7.32
N VAL A 346 7.41 -7.10 -6.17
CA VAL A 346 6.15 -7.75 -5.79
C VAL A 346 5.47 -6.86 -4.75
N ILE A 347 4.29 -6.35 -5.06
CA ILE A 347 3.52 -5.45 -4.20
C ILE A 347 2.30 -6.21 -3.66
N VAL A 348 2.31 -6.50 -2.37
CA VAL A 348 1.20 -7.16 -1.67
C VAL A 348 0.38 -6.09 -0.96
N ILE A 349 -0.86 -5.86 -1.39
CA ILE A 349 -1.78 -4.87 -0.80
C ILE A 349 -2.82 -5.61 0.02
N ASP A 350 -2.68 -5.54 1.35
CA ASP A 350 -3.60 -6.19 2.29
C ASP A 350 -4.84 -5.33 2.52
N GLU A 351 -5.98 -5.99 2.78
CA GLU A 351 -7.29 -5.39 3.03
C GLU A 351 -7.66 -4.32 1.95
N VAL A 352 -7.55 -4.70 0.67
CA VAL A 352 -7.76 -3.80 -0.49
C VAL A 352 -9.14 -3.12 -0.50
N GLN A 353 -10.16 -3.71 0.13
CA GLN A 353 -11.49 -3.10 0.27
C GLN A 353 -11.48 -1.79 1.07
N THR A 354 -10.39 -1.46 1.75
CA THR A 354 -10.25 -0.19 2.47
C THR A 354 -9.83 0.98 1.59
N VAL A 355 -9.50 0.73 0.31
CA VAL A 355 -9.23 1.80 -0.66
C VAL A 355 -10.49 2.69 -0.77
N PRO A 356 -10.39 4.00 -0.48
CA PRO A 356 -11.56 4.87 -0.53
C PRO A 356 -12.21 4.86 -1.92
N ALA A 357 -13.54 4.78 -2.00
CA ALA A 357 -14.28 4.72 -3.26
C ALA A 357 -13.90 5.86 -4.24
N LYS A 358 -13.62 7.05 -3.72
CA LYS A 358 -13.18 8.21 -4.53
C LYS A 358 -11.79 8.04 -5.15
N MET A 359 -10.99 7.10 -4.65
CA MET A 359 -9.63 6.81 -5.15
C MET A 359 -9.58 5.60 -6.08
N LEU A 360 -10.67 4.84 -6.22
CA LEU A 360 -10.66 3.57 -6.96
C LEU A 360 -10.22 3.73 -8.42
N THR A 361 -10.67 4.80 -9.11
CA THR A 361 -10.24 5.08 -10.49
C THR A 361 -8.72 5.25 -10.57
N LEU A 362 -8.16 6.15 -9.74
CA LEU A 362 -6.72 6.41 -9.74
C LEU A 362 -5.93 5.18 -9.29
N PHE A 363 -6.46 4.43 -8.34
CA PHE A 363 -5.86 3.20 -7.84
C PHE A 363 -5.79 2.13 -8.93
N ASN A 364 -6.90 1.86 -9.64
CA ASN A 364 -6.95 0.87 -10.71
C ASN A 364 -5.96 1.22 -11.85
N LEU A 365 -5.97 2.47 -12.32
CA LEU A 365 -5.05 2.93 -13.36
C LEU A 365 -3.58 2.81 -12.91
N ALA A 366 -3.27 3.21 -11.68
CA ALA A 366 -1.89 3.10 -11.17
C ALA A 366 -1.43 1.65 -10.98
N VAL A 367 -2.28 0.78 -10.46
CA VAL A 367 -1.96 -0.67 -10.31
C VAL A 367 -1.71 -1.30 -11.67
N GLN A 368 -2.46 -0.90 -12.67
CA GLN A 368 -2.33 -1.35 -14.05
C GLN A 368 -1.01 -0.87 -14.65
N PHE A 369 -0.69 0.42 -14.53
CA PHE A 369 0.60 0.97 -14.95
C PHE A 369 1.80 0.26 -14.29
N LEU A 370 1.73 0.02 -12.99
CA LEU A 370 2.79 -0.70 -12.28
C LEU A 370 3.01 -2.11 -12.82
N SER A 371 1.93 -2.82 -13.10
CA SER A 371 2.01 -4.19 -13.64
C SER A 371 2.57 -4.20 -15.07
N GLU A 372 2.07 -3.35 -15.94
CA GLU A 372 2.33 -3.42 -17.37
C GLU A 372 3.57 -2.63 -17.82
N GLN A 373 3.82 -1.47 -17.21
CA GLN A 373 4.94 -0.61 -17.61
C GLN A 373 6.14 -0.68 -16.66
N CYS A 374 5.90 -1.04 -15.37
CA CYS A 374 6.97 -1.11 -14.36
C CYS A 374 7.40 -2.55 -14.04
N ALA A 375 6.90 -3.56 -14.75
CA ALA A 375 7.18 -4.98 -14.50
C ALA A 375 6.95 -5.39 -13.03
N ALA A 376 6.02 -4.74 -12.34
CA ALA A 376 5.63 -5.11 -10.98
C ALA A 376 4.61 -6.26 -11.02
N THR A 377 4.60 -7.07 -9.96
CA THR A 377 3.53 -8.04 -9.71
C THR A 377 2.70 -7.51 -8.55
N VAL A 378 1.39 -7.38 -8.72
CA VAL A 378 0.51 -6.84 -7.68
C VAL A 378 -0.43 -7.91 -7.16
N VAL A 379 -0.46 -8.12 -5.85
CA VAL A 379 -1.35 -9.06 -5.17
C VAL A 379 -2.35 -8.28 -4.31
N LEU A 380 -3.63 -8.37 -4.66
CA LEU A 380 -4.73 -7.73 -3.96
C LEU A 380 -5.32 -8.70 -2.93
N CYS A 381 -4.99 -8.50 -1.65
CA CYS A 381 -5.42 -9.38 -0.57
C CYS A 381 -6.67 -8.85 0.13
N SER A 382 -7.65 -9.72 0.35
CA SER A 382 -8.85 -9.40 1.13
C SER A 382 -9.55 -10.68 1.61
N ALA A 383 -10.38 -10.57 2.64
CA ALA A 383 -11.39 -11.57 2.97
C ALA A 383 -12.73 -11.28 2.24
N THR A 384 -12.94 -10.01 1.84
CA THR A 384 -14.11 -9.51 1.14
C THR A 384 -13.61 -8.66 -0.03
N GLN A 385 -13.44 -9.28 -1.20
CA GLN A 385 -12.92 -8.57 -2.38
C GLN A 385 -13.89 -7.50 -2.86
N PRO A 386 -13.43 -6.25 -3.04
CA PRO A 386 -14.23 -5.24 -3.70
C PRO A 386 -14.37 -5.58 -5.19
N GLU A 387 -15.53 -5.29 -5.77
CA GLU A 387 -15.77 -5.44 -7.19
C GLU A 387 -15.08 -4.28 -7.96
N LEU A 388 -13.75 -4.36 -8.10
CA LEU A 388 -12.95 -3.35 -8.80
C LEU A 388 -13.34 -3.22 -10.27
N GLU A 389 -13.96 -4.26 -10.82
CA GLU A 389 -14.51 -4.32 -12.17
C GLU A 389 -15.75 -3.41 -12.34
N CYS A 390 -16.43 -3.05 -11.25
CA CYS A 390 -17.57 -2.13 -11.26
C CYS A 390 -17.17 -0.66 -11.12
N ALA A 391 -15.88 -0.35 -10.97
CA ALA A 391 -15.40 1.02 -10.94
C ALA A 391 -15.58 1.72 -12.30
N ALA A 392 -15.62 3.06 -12.32
CA ALA A 392 -15.74 3.84 -13.54
C ALA A 392 -14.60 3.55 -14.55
N HIS A 393 -13.40 3.25 -14.04
CA HIS A 393 -12.26 2.75 -14.80
C HIS A 393 -11.85 1.40 -14.18
N PRO A 394 -12.40 0.28 -14.67
CA PRO A 394 -12.09 -1.04 -14.16
C PRO A 394 -10.66 -1.47 -14.55
N LEU A 395 -10.13 -2.46 -13.84
CA LEU A 395 -8.97 -3.17 -14.35
C LEU A 395 -9.33 -3.83 -15.69
N ARG A 396 -8.45 -3.75 -16.68
CA ARG A 396 -8.68 -4.27 -18.04
C ARG A 396 -8.98 -5.75 -18.05
N GLU A 397 -8.26 -6.50 -17.23
CA GLU A 397 -8.49 -7.92 -17.05
C GLU A 397 -8.90 -8.20 -15.61
N LYS A 398 -9.81 -9.17 -15.45
CA LYS A 398 -10.15 -9.65 -14.11
C LYS A 398 -8.95 -10.36 -13.51
N PRO A 399 -8.42 -9.89 -12.34
CA PRO A 399 -7.29 -10.55 -11.71
C PRO A 399 -7.57 -12.04 -11.41
N GLU A 400 -6.61 -12.90 -11.73
CA GLU A 400 -6.70 -14.34 -11.44
C GLU A 400 -6.65 -14.57 -9.92
N GLU A 401 -7.50 -15.49 -9.44
CA GLU A 401 -7.53 -15.89 -8.04
C GLU A 401 -6.40 -16.88 -7.75
N MET A 402 -5.48 -16.52 -6.83
CA MET A 402 -4.36 -17.38 -6.42
C MET A 402 -4.83 -18.66 -5.72
N VAL A 403 -5.94 -18.56 -4.99
CA VAL A 403 -6.61 -19.67 -4.31
C VAL A 403 -8.06 -19.70 -4.75
N PRO A 404 -8.39 -20.46 -5.79
CA PRO A 404 -9.78 -20.63 -6.20
C PRO A 404 -10.66 -21.10 -5.05
N ARG A 405 -11.89 -20.60 -4.99
CA ARG A 405 -12.83 -20.98 -3.95
C ARG A 405 -13.05 -22.49 -3.93
N ASP A 406 -12.91 -23.05 -2.76
CA ASP A 406 -13.05 -24.48 -2.51
C ASP A 406 -13.88 -24.66 -1.25
N GLU A 407 -15.13 -25.09 -1.41
CA GLU A 407 -16.09 -25.22 -0.31
C GLU A 407 -15.58 -26.15 0.80
N THR A 408 -14.75 -27.15 0.47
CA THR A 408 -14.19 -28.05 1.47
C THR A 408 -13.16 -27.34 2.35
N LEU A 409 -12.38 -26.42 1.80
CA LEU A 409 -11.45 -25.59 2.56
C LEU A 409 -12.17 -24.49 3.33
N TRP A 410 -13.17 -23.84 2.69
CA TRP A 410 -13.91 -22.72 3.29
C TRP A 410 -14.76 -23.16 4.47
N THR A 411 -15.33 -24.38 4.44
CA THR A 411 -16.07 -24.95 5.56
C THR A 411 -15.25 -25.01 6.86
N ALA A 412 -13.93 -25.21 6.77
CA ALA A 412 -13.06 -25.19 7.95
C ALA A 412 -13.05 -23.81 8.67
N PHE A 413 -13.39 -22.73 7.97
CA PHE A 413 -13.48 -21.38 8.51
C PHE A 413 -14.91 -20.96 8.87
N HIS A 414 -15.90 -21.84 8.73
CA HIS A 414 -17.29 -21.61 9.14
C HIS A 414 -17.43 -21.77 10.65
N ARG A 415 -16.89 -20.82 11.40
CA ARG A 415 -16.70 -20.87 12.85
C ARG A 415 -17.68 -20.00 13.62
N THR A 416 -18.48 -19.22 12.91
CA THR A 416 -19.40 -18.25 13.49
C THR A 416 -20.75 -18.30 12.80
N GLU A 417 -21.79 -17.98 13.55
CA GLU A 417 -23.16 -17.80 13.06
C GLU A 417 -23.57 -16.34 13.23
N LEU A 418 -23.96 -15.70 12.12
CA LEU A 418 -24.43 -14.32 12.16
C LEU A 418 -25.91 -14.24 12.52
N ILE A 419 -26.20 -13.58 13.63
CA ILE A 419 -27.55 -13.43 14.19
C ILE A 419 -27.94 -11.95 14.16
N ARG A 420 -28.97 -11.60 13.40
CA ARG A 420 -29.55 -10.26 13.44
C ARG A 420 -30.45 -10.12 14.66
N LEU A 421 -30.13 -9.17 15.54
CA LEU A 421 -31.01 -8.77 16.63
C LEU A 421 -32.09 -7.79 16.13
N PRO A 422 -33.23 -7.70 16.83
CA PRO A 422 -34.18 -6.61 16.64
C PRO A 422 -33.50 -5.25 16.82
N ASP A 423 -34.04 -4.24 16.15
CA ASP A 423 -33.57 -2.86 16.31
C ASP A 423 -33.71 -2.44 17.78
N ARG A 424 -32.66 -1.79 18.32
CA ARG A 424 -32.60 -1.34 19.71
C ARG A 424 -32.13 0.10 19.79
N ARG A 425 -32.50 0.78 20.90
CA ARG A 425 -31.86 2.06 21.23
C ARG A 425 -30.54 1.80 21.98
N LEU A 426 -29.66 2.78 21.97
CA LEU A 426 -28.38 2.66 22.67
C LEU A 426 -28.56 2.42 24.17
N GLU A 427 -29.61 3.00 24.79
CA GLU A 427 -29.94 2.85 26.22
C GLU A 427 -30.43 1.45 26.63
N GLU A 428 -30.88 0.63 25.68
CA GLU A 428 -31.35 -0.74 25.89
C GLU A 428 -30.24 -1.79 25.82
N LEU A 429 -29.08 -1.41 25.21
CA LEU A 429 -27.97 -2.34 25.02
C LEU A 429 -27.25 -2.76 26.30
N PRO A 430 -27.06 -1.90 27.31
CA PRO A 430 -26.37 -2.30 28.55
C PRO A 430 -27.03 -3.49 29.26
N GLU A 431 -28.36 -3.51 29.38
CA GLU A 431 -29.11 -4.60 30.00
C GLU A 431 -28.92 -5.90 29.20
N TRP A 432 -29.10 -5.84 27.91
CA TRP A 432 -28.90 -6.99 27.02
C TRP A 432 -27.45 -7.52 27.06
N ILE A 433 -26.43 -6.62 27.11
CA ILE A 433 -25.03 -7.02 27.26
C ILE A 433 -24.79 -7.74 28.59
N ALA A 434 -25.39 -7.25 29.68
CA ALA A 434 -25.30 -7.90 30.99
C ALA A 434 -25.91 -9.32 30.97
N GLU A 435 -27.09 -9.50 30.35
CA GLU A 435 -27.71 -10.82 30.14
C GLU A 435 -26.78 -11.76 29.33
N GLN A 436 -26.13 -11.25 28.26
CA GLN A 436 -25.18 -12.07 27.48
C GLN A 436 -23.97 -12.47 28.33
N MET A 437 -23.48 -11.58 29.18
CA MET A 437 -22.38 -11.89 30.09
C MET A 437 -22.71 -12.94 31.15
N GLU A 438 -23.96 -13.22 31.43
CA GLU A 438 -24.32 -14.33 32.33
C GLU A 438 -23.93 -15.70 31.78
N THR A 439 -24.04 -15.85 30.43
CA THR A 439 -23.88 -17.15 29.74
C THR A 439 -22.58 -17.24 28.90
N THR A 440 -21.82 -16.14 28.78
CA THR A 440 -20.64 -16.04 27.92
C THR A 440 -19.42 -15.67 28.76
N GLU A 441 -18.28 -16.39 28.57
CA GLU A 441 -17.04 -16.09 29.27
C GLU A 441 -16.36 -14.84 28.71
N SER A 442 -16.44 -14.62 27.38
CA SER A 442 -15.82 -13.46 26.74
C SER A 442 -16.71 -12.87 25.66
N LEU A 443 -17.02 -11.57 25.80
CA LEU A 443 -17.84 -10.80 24.86
C LEU A 443 -17.11 -9.59 24.34
N LEU A 444 -17.12 -9.44 23.01
CA LEU A 444 -16.66 -8.24 22.32
C LEU A 444 -17.85 -7.44 21.81
N VAL A 445 -17.90 -6.14 22.11
CA VAL A 445 -18.88 -5.19 21.54
C VAL A 445 -18.15 -4.15 20.69
N VAL A 446 -18.49 -4.05 19.41
CA VAL A 446 -17.87 -3.11 18.48
C VAL A 446 -18.87 -2.03 18.08
N CYS A 447 -18.54 -0.78 18.41
CA CYS A 447 -19.34 0.42 18.17
C CYS A 447 -18.83 1.22 16.97
N ASN A 448 -19.73 2.02 16.38
CA ASN A 448 -19.38 2.91 15.27
C ASN A 448 -18.76 4.24 15.76
N LYS A 449 -19.08 4.67 16.97
CA LYS A 449 -18.61 5.94 17.56
C LYS A 449 -17.92 5.72 18.91
N LYS A 450 -16.92 6.55 19.19
CA LYS A 450 -16.22 6.59 20.48
C LYS A 450 -17.19 6.90 21.65
N SER A 451 -18.15 7.76 21.42
CA SER A 451 -19.17 8.13 22.45
C SER A 451 -20.07 6.96 22.82
N GLU A 452 -20.44 6.12 21.85
CA GLU A 452 -21.22 4.90 22.11
C GLU A 452 -20.41 3.90 22.92
N ALA A 453 -19.16 3.67 22.54
CA ALA A 453 -18.26 2.78 23.24
C ALA A 453 -18.02 3.24 24.70
N ALA A 454 -17.82 4.54 24.90
CA ALA A 454 -17.65 5.12 26.24
C ALA A 454 -18.92 4.97 27.09
N TYR A 455 -20.10 5.26 26.50
CA TYR A 455 -21.38 5.12 27.16
C TYR A 455 -21.65 3.66 27.61
N LEU A 456 -21.48 2.72 26.68
CA LEU A 456 -21.70 1.31 26.98
C LEU A 456 -20.71 0.82 28.05
N LEU A 457 -19.44 1.19 27.99
CA LEU A 457 -18.46 0.84 29.01
C LEU A 457 -18.86 1.33 30.40
N GLU A 458 -19.33 2.58 30.50
CA GLU A 458 -19.76 3.15 31.78
C GLU A 458 -20.97 2.42 32.35
N LYS A 459 -21.94 2.04 31.51
CA LYS A 459 -23.20 1.44 31.91
C LYS A 459 -23.11 -0.08 32.17
N THR A 460 -22.06 -0.75 31.63
CA THR A 460 -21.88 -2.21 31.77
C THR A 460 -20.76 -2.58 32.74
N LYS A 461 -20.21 -1.63 33.51
CA LYS A 461 -19.20 -1.94 34.55
C LYS A 461 -19.76 -2.88 35.59
N SER A 462 -19.03 -3.94 35.89
CA SER A 462 -19.36 -4.92 36.92
C SER A 462 -18.06 -5.38 37.61
N GLU A 463 -18.19 -5.88 38.84
CA GLU A 463 -17.09 -6.55 39.55
C GLU A 463 -16.97 -8.03 39.17
N GLU A 464 -17.96 -8.57 38.44
CA GLU A 464 -18.02 -9.98 38.07
C GLU A 464 -17.17 -10.34 36.87
N TYR A 465 -16.72 -9.34 36.09
CA TYR A 465 -15.88 -9.52 34.89
C TYR A 465 -14.92 -8.36 34.65
N GLY A 466 -13.79 -8.67 34.00
CA GLY A 466 -12.84 -7.66 33.55
C GLY A 466 -13.43 -6.82 32.41
N SER A 467 -13.42 -5.49 32.56
CA SER A 467 -13.91 -4.56 31.52
C SER A 467 -12.75 -3.88 30.81
N PHE A 468 -12.70 -3.99 29.48
CA PHE A 468 -11.67 -3.42 28.63
C PHE A 468 -12.25 -2.44 27.61
N HIS A 469 -11.50 -1.40 27.27
CA HIS A 469 -11.87 -0.41 26.25
C HIS A 469 -10.78 -0.22 25.21
N LEU A 470 -11.16 -0.19 23.93
CA LEU A 470 -10.25 0.07 22.83
C LEU A 470 -10.87 1.05 21.82
N SER A 471 -10.25 2.20 21.63
CA SER A 471 -10.73 3.18 20.66
C SER A 471 -9.59 3.96 20.01
N ALA A 472 -9.86 4.58 18.86
CA ALA A 472 -8.91 5.45 18.16
C ALA A 472 -8.53 6.73 18.94
N GLY A 473 -9.21 7.03 20.05
CA GLY A 473 -8.88 8.16 20.93
C GLY A 473 -7.76 7.87 21.91
N MET A 474 -7.33 6.61 22.05
CA MET A 474 -6.25 6.21 22.96
C MET A 474 -4.89 6.46 22.32
N CYS A 475 -3.89 6.87 23.13
CA CYS A 475 -2.51 6.89 22.67
C CYS A 475 -2.01 5.44 22.44
N MET A 476 -0.95 5.32 21.64
CA MET A 476 -0.43 4.01 21.22
C MET A 476 0.01 3.14 22.39
N GLN A 477 0.73 3.70 23.37
CA GLN A 477 1.21 2.93 24.51
C GLN A 477 0.02 2.39 25.32
N ASN A 478 -0.95 3.23 25.65
CA ASN A 478 -2.13 2.80 26.39
C ASN A 478 -2.92 1.70 25.64
N ARG A 479 -3.01 1.80 24.30
CA ARG A 479 -3.64 0.75 23.48
C ARG A 479 -2.88 -0.57 23.56
N ARG A 480 -1.54 -0.53 23.52
CA ARG A 480 -0.68 -1.72 23.66
C ARG A 480 -0.87 -2.36 25.02
N ASP A 481 -0.84 -1.57 26.09
CA ASP A 481 -0.98 -2.03 27.47
C ASP A 481 -2.33 -2.71 27.68
N VAL A 482 -3.43 -2.08 27.19
CA VAL A 482 -4.79 -2.66 27.28
C VAL A 482 -4.90 -3.94 26.45
N LEU A 483 -4.32 -4.00 25.25
CA LEU A 483 -4.32 -5.21 24.41
C LEU A 483 -3.54 -6.36 25.06
N GLU A 484 -2.43 -6.09 25.72
CA GLU A 484 -1.64 -7.09 26.43
C GLU A 484 -2.38 -7.61 27.67
N ALA A 485 -2.98 -6.72 28.45
CA ALA A 485 -3.81 -7.09 29.58
C ALA A 485 -5.02 -7.93 29.13
N LEU A 486 -5.71 -7.53 28.05
CA LEU A 486 -6.82 -8.27 27.48
C LEU A 486 -6.42 -9.67 27.00
N ARG A 487 -5.29 -9.80 26.30
CA ARG A 487 -4.74 -11.11 25.87
C ARG A 487 -4.45 -12.00 27.06
N THR A 488 -3.87 -11.45 28.11
CA THR A 488 -3.56 -12.18 29.34
C THR A 488 -4.81 -12.69 30.03
N ALA A 489 -5.84 -11.85 30.14
CA ALA A 489 -7.12 -12.23 30.73
C ALA A 489 -7.82 -13.34 29.92
N LEU A 490 -7.88 -13.19 28.58
CA LEU A 490 -8.46 -14.21 27.69
C LEU A 490 -7.67 -15.54 27.73
N ALA A 491 -6.33 -15.49 27.76
CA ALA A 491 -5.50 -16.69 27.89
C ALA A 491 -5.73 -17.44 29.21
N ARG A 492 -6.04 -16.71 30.28
CA ARG A 492 -6.41 -17.28 31.60
C ARG A 492 -7.86 -17.73 31.69
N ARG A 493 -8.65 -17.52 30.62
CA ARG A 493 -10.09 -17.76 30.60
C ARG A 493 -10.84 -16.98 31.69
N GLU A 494 -10.37 -15.78 31.99
CA GLU A 494 -11.09 -14.86 32.88
C GLU A 494 -12.32 -14.35 32.15
N LYS A 495 -13.40 -14.06 32.90
CA LYS A 495 -14.62 -13.50 32.34
C LYS A 495 -14.39 -12.06 31.89
N VAL A 496 -14.60 -11.76 30.60
CA VAL A 496 -14.14 -10.52 29.97
C VAL A 496 -15.23 -9.87 29.10
N LEU A 497 -15.46 -8.57 29.32
CA LEU A 497 -16.20 -7.70 28.41
C LEU A 497 -15.22 -6.70 27.78
N CYS A 498 -15.12 -6.71 26.45
CA CYS A 498 -14.36 -5.71 25.71
C CYS A 498 -15.30 -4.83 24.88
N ILE A 499 -15.29 -3.52 25.11
CA ILE A 499 -16.05 -2.56 24.31
C ILE A 499 -15.08 -1.72 23.48
N ALA A 500 -15.21 -1.81 22.17
CA ALA A 500 -14.27 -1.22 21.24
C ALA A 500 -14.95 -0.44 20.11
N THR A 501 -14.19 0.39 19.44
CA THR A 501 -14.51 0.89 18.09
C THR A 501 -13.84 -0.01 17.04
N GLN A 502 -13.92 0.34 15.75
CA GLN A 502 -13.36 -0.43 14.64
C GLN A 502 -11.86 -0.76 14.77
N VAL A 503 -11.15 -0.15 15.69
CA VAL A 503 -9.71 -0.43 15.94
C VAL A 503 -9.39 -1.89 16.28
N ILE A 504 -10.40 -2.66 16.71
CA ILE A 504 -10.27 -4.09 17.07
C ILE A 504 -10.55 -5.01 15.87
N GLU A 505 -11.27 -4.52 14.86
CA GLU A 505 -11.67 -5.31 13.69
C GLU A 505 -10.48 -5.82 12.90
N ALA A 506 -9.37 -5.06 12.91
CA ALA A 506 -8.18 -5.38 12.14
C ALA A 506 -6.90 -5.24 12.98
N GLY A 507 -5.90 -6.06 12.70
CA GLY A 507 -4.56 -5.95 13.31
C GLY A 507 -4.47 -6.39 14.78
N VAL A 508 -5.45 -7.14 15.30
CA VAL A 508 -5.42 -7.65 16.67
C VAL A 508 -5.67 -9.16 16.68
N ASP A 509 -4.74 -9.91 17.26
CA ASP A 509 -4.87 -11.37 17.38
C ASP A 509 -5.45 -11.75 18.74
N ILE A 510 -6.78 -11.74 18.81
CA ILE A 510 -7.57 -12.12 19.97
C ILE A 510 -8.85 -12.86 19.53
N SER A 511 -9.37 -13.71 20.40
CA SER A 511 -10.54 -14.54 20.17
C SER A 511 -11.52 -14.40 21.32
N PHE A 512 -12.81 -14.23 20.99
CA PHE A 512 -13.91 -14.14 21.95
C PHE A 512 -14.93 -15.24 21.70
N ASP A 513 -15.71 -15.59 22.72
CA ASP A 513 -16.80 -16.57 22.61
C ASP A 513 -18.01 -16.00 21.87
N ALA A 514 -18.27 -14.72 22.01
CA ALA A 514 -19.32 -14.04 21.27
C ALA A 514 -18.89 -12.61 20.87
N VAL A 515 -19.47 -12.11 19.78
CA VAL A 515 -19.21 -10.76 19.27
C VAL A 515 -20.53 -10.05 18.99
N VAL A 516 -20.62 -8.79 19.37
CA VAL A 516 -21.70 -7.87 19.03
C VAL A 516 -21.16 -6.78 18.13
N ARG A 517 -21.75 -6.57 16.97
CA ARG A 517 -21.40 -5.48 16.08
C ARG A 517 -22.60 -4.55 15.89
N LEU A 518 -22.49 -3.29 16.33
CA LEU A 518 -23.46 -2.28 15.92
C LEU A 518 -23.39 -2.17 14.40
N THR A 519 -24.54 -2.29 13.72
CA THR A 519 -24.60 -2.46 12.26
C THR A 519 -23.80 -1.38 11.54
N ALA A 520 -22.91 -1.82 10.64
CA ALA A 520 -22.08 -1.04 9.74
C ALA A 520 -22.06 -1.73 8.38
N GLY A 521 -21.06 -1.49 7.53
CA GLY A 521 -20.86 -2.25 6.30
C GLY A 521 -20.63 -3.74 6.56
N MET A 522 -21.01 -4.59 5.61
CA MET A 522 -20.82 -6.06 5.74
C MET A 522 -19.36 -6.44 5.90
N ASP A 523 -18.43 -5.68 5.29
CA ASP A 523 -16.98 -5.80 5.50
C ASP A 523 -16.59 -5.68 6.98
N SER A 524 -17.11 -4.69 7.69
CA SER A 524 -16.92 -4.52 9.12
C SER A 524 -17.54 -5.66 9.95
N VAL A 525 -18.72 -6.16 9.55
CA VAL A 525 -19.35 -7.30 10.20
C VAL A 525 -18.48 -8.55 10.06
N VAL A 526 -17.96 -8.83 8.86
CA VAL A 526 -17.04 -9.95 8.60
C VAL A 526 -15.74 -9.82 9.40
N GLN A 527 -15.17 -8.62 9.50
CA GLN A 527 -13.95 -8.39 10.27
C GLN A 527 -14.18 -8.58 11.78
N ALA A 528 -15.30 -8.10 12.30
CA ALA A 528 -15.70 -8.34 13.69
C ALA A 528 -15.94 -9.84 13.95
N ALA A 529 -16.64 -10.55 13.06
CA ALA A 529 -16.83 -11.99 13.11
C ALA A 529 -15.51 -12.76 13.14
N GLY A 530 -14.49 -12.26 12.46
CA GLY A 530 -13.12 -12.79 12.50
C GLY A 530 -12.45 -12.71 13.88
N ARG A 531 -13.06 -12.06 14.88
CA ARG A 531 -12.64 -12.03 16.30
C ARG A 531 -13.42 -13.01 17.17
N CYS A 532 -14.41 -13.69 16.61
CA CYS A 532 -15.19 -14.71 17.29
C CYS A 532 -14.66 -16.10 16.92
N ASN A 533 -14.37 -16.94 17.91
CA ASN A 533 -13.86 -18.31 17.72
C ASN A 533 -12.69 -18.38 16.71
N ARG A 534 -11.75 -17.45 16.81
CA ARG A 534 -10.71 -17.21 15.80
C ARG A 534 -9.77 -18.41 15.60
N GLY A 535 -9.44 -19.10 16.67
CA GLY A 535 -8.60 -20.31 16.65
C GLY A 535 -9.37 -21.56 16.22
N GLY A 536 -10.71 -21.52 16.23
CA GLY A 536 -11.54 -22.71 16.03
C GLY A 536 -11.55 -23.63 17.27
N GLU A 537 -11.35 -23.04 18.45
CA GLU A 537 -11.35 -23.79 19.72
C GLU A 537 -12.71 -24.47 19.97
N SER A 538 -13.80 -23.79 19.59
CA SER A 538 -15.13 -24.38 19.58
C SER A 538 -15.42 -25.04 18.23
N ARG A 539 -15.82 -26.30 18.26
CA ARG A 539 -16.29 -27.03 17.07
C ARG A 539 -17.71 -26.62 16.65
N VAL A 540 -18.46 -25.99 17.55
CA VAL A 540 -19.78 -25.42 17.27
C VAL A 540 -19.59 -23.96 16.87
N PRO A 541 -20.24 -23.48 15.81
CA PRO A 541 -20.21 -22.06 15.45
C PRO A 541 -20.61 -21.18 16.64
N ARG A 542 -19.85 -20.09 16.85
CA ARG A 542 -20.11 -19.14 17.93
C ARG A 542 -20.91 -17.94 17.40
N PRO A 543 -21.77 -17.34 18.24
CA PRO A 543 -22.67 -16.28 17.80
C PRO A 543 -21.94 -14.95 17.53
N VAL A 544 -22.27 -14.34 16.41
CA VAL A 544 -21.94 -12.96 16.07
C VAL A 544 -23.25 -12.20 15.91
N TYR A 545 -23.52 -11.33 16.84
CA TYR A 545 -24.75 -10.55 16.83
C TYR A 545 -24.53 -9.24 16.06
N THR A 546 -25.45 -8.90 15.17
CA THR A 546 -25.52 -7.55 14.61
C THR A 546 -26.80 -6.87 15.08
N VAL A 547 -26.67 -5.62 15.51
CA VAL A 547 -27.79 -4.84 16.05
C VAL A 547 -27.84 -3.46 15.40
N ASN A 548 -28.99 -3.11 14.84
CA ASN A 548 -29.23 -1.75 14.35
C ASN A 548 -29.57 -0.86 15.55
N CYS A 549 -28.69 0.11 15.83
CA CYS A 549 -28.96 1.15 16.82
C CYS A 549 -29.87 2.21 16.19
N ALA A 550 -31.15 2.25 16.62
CA ALA A 550 -32.21 3.01 15.96
C ALA A 550 -32.04 4.54 16.12
N ASP A 551 -31.42 4.99 17.22
CA ASP A 551 -31.16 6.38 17.55
C ASP A 551 -29.74 6.85 17.17
N GLU A 552 -28.97 6.01 16.47
CA GLU A 552 -27.61 6.31 16.05
C GLU A 552 -27.55 7.41 14.98
N LYS A 553 -26.83 8.49 15.27
CA LYS A 553 -26.62 9.61 14.34
C LYS A 553 -25.26 9.51 13.68
N LEU A 554 -25.22 9.07 12.41
CA LEU A 554 -23.99 8.87 11.60
C LEU A 554 -23.73 10.02 10.61
N GLY A 555 -24.24 11.23 10.84
CA GLY A 555 -24.21 12.34 9.86
C GLY A 555 -22.80 12.67 9.32
N MET A 556 -21.77 12.64 10.18
CA MET A 556 -20.37 12.87 9.81
C MET A 556 -19.67 11.62 9.25
N LEU A 557 -20.22 10.43 9.47
CA LEU A 557 -19.64 9.14 9.10
C LEU A 557 -20.38 8.56 7.88
N ARG A 558 -20.30 9.26 6.74
CA ARG A 558 -21.10 8.97 5.54
C ARG A 558 -20.88 7.56 5.01
N ASP A 559 -19.62 7.07 5.02
CA ASP A 559 -19.30 5.75 4.51
C ASP A 559 -19.85 4.64 5.42
N ILE A 560 -19.74 4.80 6.75
CA ILE A 560 -20.37 3.88 7.71
C ILE A 560 -21.90 3.86 7.54
N ARG A 561 -22.52 5.01 7.33
CA ARG A 561 -23.98 5.11 7.10
C ARG A 561 -24.38 4.36 5.83
N ARG A 562 -23.68 4.59 4.71
CA ARG A 562 -23.96 3.88 3.44
C ARG A 562 -23.78 2.39 3.59
N GLY A 563 -22.70 1.95 4.22
CA GLY A 563 -22.47 0.54 4.49
C GLY A 563 -23.53 -0.08 5.40
N LYS A 564 -23.96 0.65 6.45
CA LYS A 564 -25.08 0.24 7.33
C LYS A 564 -26.38 0.06 6.54
N ASP A 565 -26.73 1.02 5.70
CA ASP A 565 -27.95 0.98 4.88
C ASP A 565 -27.92 -0.21 3.91
N ALA A 566 -26.77 -0.45 3.26
CA ALA A 566 -26.58 -1.61 2.38
C ALA A 566 -26.68 -2.95 3.14
N THR A 567 -26.06 -3.04 4.31
CA THR A 567 -26.12 -4.25 5.16
C THR A 567 -27.54 -4.56 5.62
N LEU A 568 -28.31 -3.55 6.03
CA LEU A 568 -29.72 -3.74 6.40
C LEU A 568 -30.56 -4.21 5.22
N SER A 569 -30.36 -3.62 4.03
CA SER A 569 -31.04 -4.06 2.79
C SER A 569 -30.68 -5.49 2.43
N LEU A 570 -29.39 -5.86 2.52
CA LEU A 570 -28.94 -7.24 2.29
C LEU A 570 -29.61 -8.24 3.26
N MET A 571 -29.64 -7.91 4.56
CA MET A 571 -30.24 -8.78 5.57
C MET A 571 -31.74 -8.96 5.35
N GLU A 572 -32.46 -7.92 4.91
CA GLU A 572 -33.87 -8.03 4.54
C GLU A 572 -34.07 -8.88 3.28
N ALA A 573 -33.21 -8.71 2.28
CA ALA A 573 -33.25 -9.54 1.07
C ALA A 573 -32.94 -11.00 1.39
N PHE A 574 -31.98 -11.26 2.28
CA PHE A 574 -31.60 -12.60 2.71
C PHE A 574 -32.76 -13.32 3.43
N GLN A 575 -33.49 -12.61 4.29
CA GLN A 575 -34.70 -13.20 4.94
C GLN A 575 -35.75 -13.63 3.93
N ARG A 576 -35.87 -12.94 2.79
CA ARG A 576 -36.87 -13.23 1.74
C ARG A 576 -36.39 -14.29 0.74
N MET A 577 -35.10 -14.31 0.45
CA MET A 577 -34.53 -15.11 -0.65
C MET A 577 -33.13 -15.66 -0.30
N PRO A 578 -32.98 -16.47 0.76
CA PRO A 578 -31.66 -16.92 1.22
C PRO A 578 -30.89 -17.71 0.15
N GLU A 579 -31.59 -18.56 -0.61
CA GLU A 579 -30.96 -19.40 -1.65
C GLU A 579 -30.35 -18.57 -2.80
N LYS A 580 -30.96 -17.44 -3.17
CA LYS A 580 -30.44 -16.55 -4.21
C LYS A 580 -29.18 -15.79 -3.76
N LEU A 581 -28.97 -15.74 -2.46
CA LEU A 581 -27.81 -15.11 -1.82
C LEU A 581 -26.86 -16.17 -1.25
N GLY A 582 -26.79 -17.35 -1.89
CA GLY A 582 -25.85 -18.43 -1.55
C GLY A 582 -26.09 -19.09 -0.20
N GLY A 583 -27.29 -18.92 0.42
CA GLY A 583 -27.65 -19.53 1.71
C GLY A 583 -26.84 -19.05 2.91
N ASN A 584 -25.93 -18.07 2.73
CA ASN A 584 -25.07 -17.53 3.76
C ASN A 584 -24.78 -16.05 3.48
N LEU A 585 -24.91 -15.18 4.49
CA LEU A 585 -24.62 -13.74 4.39
C LEU A 585 -23.14 -13.41 4.08
N PHE A 586 -22.25 -14.38 4.20
CA PHE A 586 -20.83 -14.25 3.81
C PHE A 586 -20.52 -14.89 2.45
N SER A 587 -21.56 -15.28 1.68
CA SER A 587 -21.39 -15.80 0.32
C SER A 587 -20.96 -14.71 -0.66
N GLU A 588 -20.42 -15.11 -1.80
CA GLU A 588 -20.06 -14.17 -2.87
C GLU A 588 -21.29 -13.45 -3.42
N GLU A 589 -22.40 -14.17 -3.56
CA GLU A 589 -23.69 -13.63 -4.01
C GLU A 589 -24.25 -12.57 -3.05
N ALA A 590 -24.08 -12.77 -1.74
CA ALA A 590 -24.47 -11.79 -0.73
C ALA A 590 -23.55 -10.55 -0.75
N ILE A 591 -22.25 -10.73 -0.98
CA ILE A 591 -21.30 -9.62 -1.05
C ILE A 591 -21.54 -8.78 -2.32
N ARG A 592 -21.93 -9.40 -3.41
CA ARG A 592 -22.27 -8.69 -4.66
C ARG A 592 -23.59 -7.93 -4.62
N TYR A 593 -24.51 -8.31 -3.76
CA TYR A 593 -25.79 -7.63 -3.58
C TYR A 593 -25.60 -6.24 -2.99
#